data_60aa79a900253923ca2257fb3c83d66d
#
_entry.id   60aa79a900253923ca2257fb3c83d66d
#
_cell.length_a   1.000
_cell.length_b   1.000
_cell.length_c   1.000
_cell.angle_alpha   90.00
_cell.angle_beta   90.00
_cell.angle_gamma   90.00
#
_symmetry.space_group_name_H-M   'P 1'
#
loop_
_entity.id
_entity.type
_entity.pdbx_description
1 polymer ?
#
loop_
_entity_poly.entity_id
_entity_poly.type
_entity_poly.pdbx_seq_one_letter_code
_entity_poly.pdbx_strand_id
1 'polypeptide(L)'
;MKNEAPLQNLADFENKSLLIVDDDNPFRERLARAMEKKGFEVIQAEGVQKGIDFVKTKKPGFAVVDLRLADGNGLEVVKEIQTSNSDSRIIMLTGYGNIPTAVAAIKELSLIHI
;
A
#
# COMPACT_ATOMS: atom_id res chain seq x y z
N MET A 1 -2.88 -1.36 -28.06
CA MET A 1 -2.51 -1.52 -27.56
C MET A 1 -2.30 -1.59 -27.41
N LYS A 2 -2.31 -1.64 -27.34
CA LYS A 2 -1.94 -1.91 -26.79
C LYS A 2 -1.44 -1.90 -26.29
N ASN A 3 -1.42 -1.85 -26.06
CA ASN A 3 -0.83 -1.99 -25.31
C ASN A 3 -0.47 -1.86 -24.82
N GLU A 4 -0.64 -2.15 -24.75
CA GLU A 4 -0.30 -2.03 -24.03
C GLU A 4 0.24 -2.02 -23.14
N ALA A 5 0.22 -1.19 -23.18
CA ALA A 5 1.04 -1.08 -22.16
C ALA A 5 0.69 -1.77 -21.14
N PRO A 6 1.31 -2.32 -21.05
CA PRO A 6 0.92 -3.39 -20.41
C PRO A 6 0.69 -3.21 -18.98
N LEU A 7 -0.50 -3.53 -18.63
CA LEU A 7 -0.81 -3.79 -17.28
C LEU A 7 -0.08 -5.06 -16.91
N GLN A 8 0.74 -4.95 -15.89
CA GLN A 8 1.38 -6.14 -15.36
C GLN A 8 0.38 -6.89 -14.49
N ASN A 9 0.34 -8.18 -14.64
CA ASN A 9 -0.43 -9.03 -13.75
C ASN A 9 0.31 -9.21 -12.43
N LEU A 10 -0.43 -9.36 -11.35
CA LEU A 10 0.19 -9.61 -10.05
C LEU A 10 1.09 -10.85 -10.07
N ALA A 11 0.71 -11.86 -10.85
CA ALA A 11 1.51 -13.07 -10.98
C ALA A 11 2.92 -12.82 -11.48
N ASP A 12 3.16 -11.69 -12.16
CA ASP A 12 4.47 -11.35 -12.70
C ASP A 12 5.42 -10.80 -11.63
N PHE A 13 4.91 -10.49 -10.44
CA PHE A 13 5.73 -9.96 -9.35
C PHE A 13 6.18 -11.10 -8.46
N GLU A 14 7.45 -11.12 -8.10
CA GLU A 14 7.96 -12.10 -7.15
C GLU A 14 7.45 -11.82 -5.75
N ASN A 15 7.45 -10.56 -5.36
CA ASN A 15 7.04 -10.16 -4.02
C ASN A 15 5.62 -9.63 -4.08
N LYS A 16 4.66 -10.45 -3.66
CA LYS A 16 3.24 -10.11 -3.67
C LYS A 16 2.76 -9.62 -2.31
N SER A 17 3.66 -9.34 -1.38
CA SER A 17 3.25 -8.88 -0.07
C SER A 17 2.77 -7.44 -0.14
N LEU A 18 1.63 -7.18 0.47
CA LEU A 18 1.00 -5.87 0.52
C LEU A 18 0.81 -5.48 1.97
N LEU A 19 1.43 -4.38 2.37
CA LEU A 19 1.23 -3.82 3.69
C LEU A 19 0.12 -2.78 3.61
N ILE A 20 -0.89 -2.91 4.47
CA ILE A 20 -1.96 -1.92 4.60
C ILE A 20 -1.83 -1.29 5.98
N VAL A 21 -1.60 0.02 6.00
CA VAL A 21 -1.46 0.77 7.25
C VAL A 21 -2.63 1.74 7.35
N ASP A 22 -3.53 1.48 8.29
CA ASP A 22 -4.72 2.30 8.48
C ASP A 22 -5.26 2.01 9.89
N ASP A 23 -5.63 3.05 10.63
CA ASP A 23 -6.16 2.88 11.98
C ASP A 23 -7.68 2.65 11.99
N ASP A 24 -8.33 2.75 10.84
CA ASP A 24 -9.75 2.40 10.69
C ASP A 24 -9.85 0.88 10.51
N ASN A 25 -10.12 0.18 11.59
CA ASN A 25 -10.12 -1.28 11.56
C ASN A 25 -11.11 -1.88 10.56
N PRO A 26 -12.38 -1.44 10.53
CA PRO A 26 -13.31 -2.02 9.55
C PRO A 26 -12.88 -1.79 8.10
N PHE A 27 -12.41 -0.59 7.78
CA PHE A 27 -11.95 -0.28 6.44
C PHE A 27 -10.71 -1.12 6.09
N ARG A 28 -9.74 -1.14 6.99
CA ARG A 28 -8.50 -1.89 6.75
C ARG A 28 -8.79 -3.37 6.51
N GLU A 29 -9.67 -3.96 7.30
CA GLU A 29 -9.99 -5.37 7.18
C GLU A 29 -10.74 -5.69 5.89
N ARG A 30 -11.65 -4.80 5.48
CA ARG A 30 -12.35 -4.99 4.20
C ARG A 30 -11.40 -4.88 3.03
N LEU A 31 -10.50 -3.91 3.07
CA LEU A 31 -9.51 -3.74 2.02
C LEU A 31 -8.58 -4.94 1.96
N ALA A 32 -8.16 -5.43 3.13
CA ALA A 32 -7.30 -6.61 3.20
C ALA A 32 -7.94 -7.81 2.53
N ARG A 33 -9.21 -8.07 2.84
CA ARG A 33 -9.92 -9.20 2.23
C ARG A 33 -10.05 -9.04 0.73
N ALA A 34 -10.34 -7.83 0.27
CA ALA A 34 -10.48 -7.57 -1.16
C ALA A 34 -9.14 -7.80 -1.88
N MET A 35 -8.04 -7.39 -1.27
CA MET A 35 -6.73 -7.54 -1.87
C MET A 35 -6.28 -9.00 -1.85
N GLU A 36 -6.61 -9.73 -0.80
CA GLU A 36 -6.31 -11.17 -0.75
C GLU A 36 -6.99 -11.92 -1.87
N LYS A 37 -8.22 -11.53 -2.19
CA LYS A 37 -8.93 -12.15 -3.31
C LYS A 37 -8.26 -11.88 -4.65
N LYS A 38 -7.48 -10.82 -4.74
CA LYS A 38 -6.74 -10.49 -5.96
C LYS A 38 -5.38 -11.16 -6.02
N GLY A 39 -4.99 -11.87 -4.97
CA GLY A 39 -3.74 -12.61 -4.94
C GLY A 39 -2.63 -12.01 -4.10
N PHE A 40 -2.89 -10.89 -3.44
CA PHE A 40 -1.88 -10.29 -2.56
C PHE A 40 -1.76 -11.08 -1.25
N GLU A 41 -0.56 -11.09 -0.73
CA GLU A 41 -0.29 -11.60 0.61
C GLU A 41 -0.32 -10.38 1.54
N VAL A 42 -1.43 -10.20 2.24
CA VAL A 42 -1.69 -8.97 2.96
C VAL A 42 -1.16 -9.00 4.38
N ILE A 43 -0.52 -7.91 4.77
CA ILE A 43 -0.05 -7.65 6.14
C ILE A 43 -0.77 -6.39 6.59
N GLN A 44 -1.37 -6.42 7.77
CA GLN A 44 -2.12 -5.28 8.28
C GLN A 44 -1.40 -4.64 9.45
N ALA A 45 -1.33 -3.32 9.45
CA ALA A 45 -0.80 -2.54 10.57
C ALA A 45 -1.79 -1.44 10.90
N GLU A 46 -2.04 -1.23 12.18
CA GLU A 46 -3.02 -0.24 12.61
C GLU A 46 -2.43 1.13 12.90
N GLY A 47 -1.11 1.30 12.76
CA GLY A 47 -0.47 2.56 13.03
C GLY A 47 0.95 2.62 12.49
N VAL A 48 1.60 3.76 12.76
CA VAL A 48 2.94 4.06 12.26
C VAL A 48 3.96 3.04 12.76
N GLN A 49 3.98 2.79 14.08
CA GLN A 49 5.01 1.94 14.66
C GLN A 49 4.93 0.52 14.12
N LYS A 50 3.74 -0.06 14.08
CA LYS A 50 3.58 -1.40 13.53
C LYS A 50 3.89 -1.44 12.05
N GLY A 51 3.52 -0.38 11.33
CA GLY A 51 3.85 -0.28 9.91
C GLY A 51 5.35 -0.32 9.69
N ILE A 52 6.10 0.47 10.44
CA ILE A 52 7.55 0.51 10.35
C ILE A 52 8.16 -0.85 10.70
N ASP A 53 7.66 -1.48 11.75
CA ASP A 53 8.15 -2.80 12.16
C ASP A 53 7.98 -3.84 11.05
N PHE A 54 6.81 -3.85 10.40
CA PHE A 54 6.57 -4.77 9.30
C PHE A 54 7.44 -4.45 8.09
N VAL A 55 7.67 -3.17 7.81
CA VAL A 55 8.55 -2.81 6.70
C VAL A 55 9.94 -3.38 6.92
N LYS A 56 10.46 -3.26 8.13
CA LYS A 56 11.80 -3.74 8.43
C LYS A 56 11.92 -5.25 8.36
N THR A 57 10.88 -5.97 8.76
CA THR A 57 10.95 -7.43 8.83
C THR A 57 10.45 -8.13 7.58
N LYS A 58 9.45 -7.55 6.90
CA LYS A 58 8.79 -8.22 5.76
C LYS A 58 9.15 -7.62 4.42
N LYS A 59 9.63 -6.40 4.37
CA LYS A 59 9.99 -5.70 3.13
C LYS A 59 8.92 -5.85 2.05
N PRO A 60 7.73 -5.28 2.29
CA PRO A 60 6.60 -5.50 1.38
C PRO A 60 6.88 -4.95 -0.02
N GLY A 61 6.37 -5.64 -1.02
CA GLY A 61 6.47 -5.18 -2.41
C GLY A 61 5.47 -4.11 -2.75
N PHE A 62 4.38 -4.04 -1.99
CA PHE A 62 3.29 -3.09 -2.20
C PHE A 62 2.85 -2.53 -0.86
N ALA A 63 2.34 -1.30 -0.85
CA ALA A 63 1.82 -0.73 0.38
C ALA A 63 0.68 0.24 0.10
N VAL A 64 -0.31 0.22 0.99
CA VAL A 64 -1.35 1.24 1.06
C VAL A 64 -1.21 1.87 2.43
N VAL A 65 -0.93 3.16 2.49
CA VAL A 65 -0.62 3.84 3.74
C VAL A 65 -1.51 5.05 3.93
N ASP A 66 -2.29 5.05 5.01
CA ASP A 66 -3.04 6.23 5.40
C ASP A 66 -2.06 7.23 6.01
N LEU A 67 -2.11 8.46 5.56
CA LEU A 67 -1.22 9.49 6.05
C LEU A 67 -1.64 10.04 7.41
N ARG A 68 -2.92 9.88 7.76
CA ARG A 68 -3.44 10.35 9.05
C ARG A 68 -3.67 9.17 9.98
N LEU A 69 -2.74 8.94 10.85
CA LEU A 69 -2.81 7.83 11.80
C LEU A 69 -2.86 8.38 13.22
N ALA A 70 -3.48 7.61 14.12
CA ALA A 70 -3.63 8.05 15.50
C ALA A 70 -2.29 8.27 16.20
N ASP A 71 -1.27 7.49 15.83
CA ASP A 71 0.05 7.58 16.47
C ASP A 71 1.08 8.34 15.63
N GLY A 72 0.64 9.04 14.58
CA GLY A 72 1.59 9.85 13.81
C GLY A 72 1.22 10.00 12.35
N ASN A 73 2.21 10.33 11.56
CA ASN A 73 2.06 10.60 10.15
C ASN A 73 2.53 9.39 9.33
N GLY A 74 1.66 8.89 8.46
CA GLY A 74 1.98 7.76 7.61
C GLY A 74 3.17 7.97 6.69
N LEU A 75 3.57 9.23 6.46
CA LEU A 75 4.78 9.50 5.67
C LEU A 75 6.02 8.86 6.29
N GLU A 76 6.04 8.66 7.58
CA GLU A 76 7.15 7.98 8.23
C GLU A 76 7.25 6.53 7.76
N VAL A 77 6.10 5.88 7.57
CA VAL A 77 6.07 4.52 7.03
C VAL A 77 6.55 4.52 5.58
N VAL A 78 6.07 5.49 4.80
CA VAL A 78 6.46 5.62 3.39
C VAL A 78 7.97 5.80 3.26
N LYS A 79 8.56 6.64 4.10
CA LYS A 79 10.01 6.86 4.07
C LYS A 79 10.77 5.59 4.42
N GLU A 80 10.27 4.84 5.39
CA GLU A 80 10.92 3.59 5.75
C GLU A 80 10.85 2.58 4.59
N ILE A 81 9.73 2.52 3.90
CA ILE A 81 9.58 1.65 2.74
C ILE A 81 10.57 2.04 1.66
N GLN A 82 10.65 3.32 1.35
CA GLN A 82 11.55 3.81 0.31
C GLN A 82 13.01 3.53 0.63
N THR A 83 13.37 3.60 1.91
CA THR A 83 14.72 3.31 2.35
C THR A 83 15.03 1.82 2.29
N SER A 84 14.08 1.00 2.72
CA SER A 84 14.27 -0.45 2.85
C SER A 84 14.09 -1.19 1.54
N ASN A 85 13.23 -0.71 0.67
CA ASN A 85 12.92 -1.37 -0.60
C ASN A 85 12.42 -0.34 -1.60
N SER A 86 13.36 0.24 -2.35
CA SER A 86 13.03 1.31 -3.30
C SER A 86 12.13 0.87 -4.44
N ASP A 87 11.99 -0.43 -4.66
CA ASP A 87 11.11 -0.96 -5.71
C ASP A 87 9.67 -1.14 -5.26
N SER A 88 9.37 -0.92 -3.99
CA SER A 88 8.01 -1.01 -3.50
C SER A 88 7.10 -0.01 -4.18
N ARG A 89 5.88 -0.43 -4.44
CA ARG A 89 4.85 0.40 -5.04
C ARG A 89 3.90 0.84 -3.94
N ILE A 90 3.77 2.16 -3.77
CA ILE A 90 3.09 2.72 -2.62
C ILE A 90 1.90 3.56 -3.05
N ILE A 91 0.76 3.33 -2.42
CA ILE A 91 -0.43 4.16 -2.55
C ILE A 91 -0.61 4.88 -1.23
N MET A 92 -0.68 6.21 -1.29
CA MET A 92 -0.91 7.01 -0.09
C MET A 92 -2.35 7.49 -0.06
N LEU A 93 -3.00 7.29 1.07
CA LEU A 93 -4.35 7.79 1.29
C LEU A 93 -4.25 9.07 2.13
N THR A 94 -5.04 10.08 1.77
CA THR A 94 -4.95 11.38 2.45
C THR A 94 -5.70 11.45 3.76
N GLY A 95 -6.44 10.39 4.09
CA GLY A 95 -7.20 10.36 5.32
C GLY A 95 -8.60 10.96 5.22
N TYR A 96 -8.97 11.41 4.04
CA TYR A 96 -10.31 11.96 3.84
C TYR A 96 -11.27 10.97 3.20
N GLY A 97 -10.82 9.75 2.95
CA GLY A 97 -11.68 8.73 2.39
C GLY A 97 -12.21 9.08 1.01
N ASN A 98 -11.55 9.97 0.32
CA ASN A 98 -12.01 10.46 -0.96
C ASN A 98 -11.45 9.58 -2.07
N ILE A 99 -12.33 8.82 -2.69
CA ILE A 99 -11.94 7.89 -3.74
C ILE A 99 -11.23 8.57 -4.92
N PRO A 100 -11.71 9.71 -5.43
CA PRO A 100 -10.98 10.40 -6.49
C PRO A 100 -9.56 10.79 -6.09
N THR A 101 -9.36 11.20 -4.84
CA THR A 101 -8.03 11.52 -4.35
C THR A 101 -7.14 10.29 -4.31
N ALA A 102 -7.69 9.17 -3.85
CA ALA A 102 -6.95 7.92 -3.82
C ALA A 102 -6.57 7.48 -5.23
N VAL A 103 -7.48 7.62 -6.18
CA VAL A 103 -7.20 7.28 -7.59
C VAL A 103 -6.11 8.19 -8.14
N ALA A 104 -6.14 9.47 -7.83
CA ALA A 104 -5.10 10.39 -8.27
C ALA A 104 -3.73 10.00 -7.70
N ALA A 105 -3.70 9.65 -6.41
CA ALA A 105 -2.48 9.20 -5.77
C ALA A 105 -1.93 7.93 -6.46
N ILE A 106 -2.81 7.01 -6.81
CA ILE A 106 -2.40 5.81 -7.53
C ILE A 106 -1.73 6.19 -8.84
N LYS A 107 -2.33 7.10 -9.59
CA LYS A 107 -1.79 7.50 -10.90
C LYS A 107 -0.46 8.22 -10.80
N GLU A 108 -0.29 9.04 -9.77
CA GLU A 108 0.91 9.86 -9.65
C GLU A 108 2.05 9.16 -8.94
N LEU A 109 1.72 8.39 -7.91
CA LEU A 109 2.73 7.85 -7.00
C LEU A 109 2.93 6.37 -7.18
N SER A 110 1.91 5.67 -7.59
CA SER A 110 1.99 4.24 -7.76
C SER A 110 2.46 3.92 -9.16
N LEU A 111 3.28 2.94 -9.28
CA LEU A 111 3.68 2.38 -10.56
C LEU A 111 2.70 1.30 -10.99
N ILE A 112 1.66 1.07 -10.21
CA ILE A 112 0.61 0.13 -10.54
C ILE A 112 -0.48 0.89 -11.28
N HIS A 113 -0.74 0.47 -12.48
CA HIS A 113 -1.83 1.04 -13.26
C HIS A 113 -3.03 0.12 -13.11
N ILE A 114 -4.06 0.66 -12.53
CA ILE A 114 -5.28 -0.11 -12.28
C ILE A 114 -6.37 0.32 -13.24
#